data_8169b3b934b63df8e270158f1e71ca7b
#
_entry.id   8169b3b934b63df8e270158f1e71ca7b
#
_cell.length_a   1.000
_cell.length_b   1.000
_cell.length_c   1.000
_cell.angle_alpha   90.00
_cell.angle_beta   90.00
_cell.angle_gamma   90.00
#
_symmetry.space_group_name_H-M   'P 1'
#
loop_
_entity.id
_entity.type
_entity.pdbx_description
1 polymer ?
#
loop_
_entity_poly.entity_id
_entity_poly.type
_entity_poly.pdbx_seq_one_letter_code
_entity_poly.pdbx_strand_id
1 'polypeptide(L)'
;MSTRPFYKTNKLALFSALTAAMVITSGCQSLKTANATNQPTMMQGQNADQPKKLENFNITGKIGVTTPANDTAGSQGGSAFYAWGQENDRFAIELIGALGIGKTNIEYNGQTATLVSEKTGTLTADDPETLLQKATGWKAPISQLPYWISGRPAPSDSAPQLDAQNRLISSVNGEWRASFTYKGNDKLPNKISAVQSQGNKVVMTINH
;
A
#
# COMPACT_ATOMS: atom_id res chain seq x y z
N MET A 1 -1.81 28.57 -58.32
CA MET A 1 -0.54 28.20 -58.99
C MET A 1 -0.02 27.03 -58.19
N SER A 2 -0.35 25.78 -58.64
CA SER A 2 0.49 24.98 -59.54
C SER A 2 1.82 24.68 -58.87
N THR A 3 2.26 23.50 -58.58
CA THR A 3 2.19 22.21 -59.28
C THR A 3 2.78 21.08 -58.42
N ARG A 4 2.18 19.93 -58.43
CA ARG A 4 2.87 18.62 -58.28
C ARG A 4 3.70 18.42 -59.56
N PRO A 5 4.62 17.43 -59.73
CA PRO A 5 4.34 16.00 -59.60
C PRO A 5 5.55 15.02 -59.36
N PHE A 6 5.21 13.76 -59.29
CA PHE A 6 5.69 12.49 -59.91
C PHE A 6 6.86 11.78 -59.24
N TYR A 7 6.60 10.57 -58.65
CA TYR A 7 6.41 9.22 -59.22
C TYR A 7 7.69 8.66 -59.91
N LYS A 8 8.21 7.56 -59.31
CA LYS A 8 8.61 6.39 -60.13
C LYS A 8 8.94 5.15 -59.27
N THR A 9 8.17 4.15 -59.53
CA THR A 9 8.34 2.71 -59.40
C THR A 9 9.57 2.15 -60.10
N ASN A 10 10.08 1.00 -59.62
CA ASN A 10 10.34 -0.25 -60.36
C ASN A 10 11.08 -1.24 -59.45
N LYS A 11 10.52 -2.37 -59.25
CA LYS A 11 10.48 -3.71 -59.96
C LYS A 11 11.54 -4.64 -59.39
N LEU A 12 11.04 -5.69 -58.77
CA LEU A 12 11.07 -7.10 -59.13
C LEU A 12 12.44 -7.72 -59.46
N ALA A 13 12.83 -8.69 -58.69
CA ALA A 13 13.38 -9.95 -59.20
C ALA A 13 13.24 -11.08 -58.18
N LEU A 14 12.50 -12.08 -58.58
CA LEU A 14 12.43 -13.47 -58.10
C LEU A 14 13.78 -14.16 -58.31
N PHE A 15 14.05 -15.15 -57.47
CA PHE A 15 14.53 -16.52 -57.80
C PHE A 15 14.89 -17.18 -56.48
N SER A 16 14.16 -18.17 -56.09
CA SER A 16 14.13 -19.58 -56.39
C SER A 16 15.04 -20.42 -55.50
N ALA A 17 14.36 -21.13 -54.61
CA ALA A 17 14.44 -22.54 -54.24
C ALA A 17 15.81 -23.26 -54.12
N LEU A 18 16.03 -23.91 -53.00
CA LEU A 18 16.19 -25.38 -52.93
C LEU A 18 16.41 -25.87 -51.47
N THR A 19 15.55 -26.73 -51.05
CA THR A 19 15.55 -27.90 -50.18
C THR A 19 16.86 -28.42 -49.60
N ALA A 20 16.83 -28.79 -48.29
CA ALA A 20 17.22 -30.09 -47.68
C ALA A 20 17.16 -29.93 -46.16
N ALA A 21 16.30 -30.58 -45.50
CA ALA A 21 16.19 -31.87 -44.85
C ALA A 21 17.22 -32.18 -43.72
N MET A 22 16.64 -32.49 -42.56
CA MET A 22 17.13 -33.34 -41.45
C MET A 22 18.35 -32.83 -40.63
N VAL A 23 18.24 -32.83 -39.29
CA VAL A 23 18.33 -33.98 -38.36
C VAL A 23 17.94 -33.54 -36.93
N ILE A 24 17.12 -34.37 -36.32
CA ILE A 24 16.78 -34.38 -34.92
C ILE A 24 18.00 -34.88 -34.13
N THR A 25 18.46 -34.17 -33.14
CA THR A 25 19.19 -34.77 -32.02
C THR A 25 18.75 -34.14 -30.71
N SER A 26 18.01 -34.92 -29.97
CA SER A 26 17.82 -34.79 -28.53
C SER A 26 19.17 -34.87 -27.80
N GLY A 27 19.47 -33.91 -27.00
CA GLY A 27 20.65 -33.89 -26.15
C GLY A 27 20.38 -33.17 -24.84
N CYS A 28 19.86 -33.87 -23.84
CA CYS A 28 19.98 -33.48 -22.45
C CYS A 28 21.46 -33.42 -22.07
N GLN A 29 21.96 -32.29 -21.69
CA GLN A 29 23.16 -32.21 -20.87
C GLN A 29 23.02 -31.17 -19.75
N SER A 30 22.90 -31.70 -18.57
CA SER A 30 23.15 -31.01 -17.32
C SER A 30 24.58 -30.52 -17.29
N LEU A 31 24.79 -29.23 -17.14
CA LEU A 31 26.05 -28.70 -16.67
C LEU A 31 25.76 -27.83 -15.45
N LYS A 32 26.06 -28.43 -14.28
CA LYS A 32 26.30 -27.68 -13.04
C LYS A 32 27.51 -26.79 -13.28
N THR A 33 27.31 -25.50 -13.16
CA THR A 33 28.42 -24.59 -12.81
C THR A 33 27.89 -23.65 -11.75
N ALA A 34 28.43 -23.85 -10.56
CA ALA A 34 28.23 -22.96 -9.43
C ALA A 34 28.98 -21.65 -9.71
N ASN A 35 28.25 -20.54 -9.72
CA ASN A 35 28.80 -19.26 -9.35
C ASN A 35 27.70 -18.50 -8.60
N ALA A 36 27.92 -18.38 -7.31
CA ALA A 36 27.14 -17.57 -6.42
C ALA A 36 27.35 -16.09 -6.79
N THR A 37 26.33 -15.46 -7.34
CA THR A 37 26.20 -14.02 -7.35
C THR A 37 24.82 -13.73 -6.80
N ASN A 38 24.78 -13.19 -5.59
CA ASN A 38 23.59 -12.73 -4.91
C ASN A 38 22.97 -11.58 -5.72
N GLN A 39 22.08 -11.90 -6.64
CA GLN A 39 21.10 -10.95 -7.15
C GLN A 39 19.78 -11.19 -6.41
N PRO A 40 19.10 -10.13 -5.94
CA PRO A 40 17.78 -10.29 -5.40
C PRO A 40 16.86 -10.76 -6.56
N THR A 41 16.37 -11.97 -6.46
CA THR A 41 15.39 -12.54 -7.37
C THR A 41 14.11 -11.70 -7.25
N MET A 42 13.86 -10.88 -8.26
CA MET A 42 12.52 -10.36 -8.49
C MET A 42 11.63 -11.56 -8.83
N MET A 43 10.83 -12.01 -7.88
CA MET A 43 9.77 -12.96 -8.15
C MET A 43 8.73 -12.29 -9.02
N GLN A 44 8.84 -12.53 -10.33
CA GLN A 44 7.76 -12.29 -11.27
C GLN A 44 6.69 -13.37 -11.08
N GLY A 45 5.52 -12.91 -10.77
CA GLY A 45 4.20 -13.43 -10.76
C GLY A 45 3.90 -14.87 -11.13
N GLN A 46 3.28 -15.52 -10.21
CA GLN A 46 2.19 -16.47 -10.50
C GLN A 46 1.06 -16.07 -9.57
N ASN A 47 -0.18 -16.19 -10.06
CA ASN A 47 -1.43 -15.89 -9.38
C ASN A 47 -1.51 -16.48 -7.96
N ALA A 48 -0.61 -16.05 -7.09
CA ALA A 48 -0.65 -16.27 -5.68
C ALA A 48 -1.72 -15.33 -5.13
N ASP A 49 -2.72 -15.93 -4.54
CA ASP A 49 -3.76 -15.39 -3.71
C ASP A 49 -3.50 -13.92 -3.36
N GLN A 50 -4.28 -13.00 -3.92
CA GLN A 50 -4.21 -11.57 -3.58
C GLN A 50 -4.15 -11.45 -2.06
N PRO A 51 -3.29 -10.63 -1.49
CA PRO A 51 -3.19 -10.52 -0.04
C PRO A 51 -4.57 -10.18 0.52
N LYS A 52 -5.16 -11.12 1.26
CA LYS A 52 -6.48 -10.93 1.87
C LYS A 52 -6.32 -10.01 3.05
N LYS A 53 -7.10 -8.91 3.06
CA LYS A 53 -7.23 -8.08 4.25
C LYS A 53 -7.97 -8.86 5.35
N LEU A 54 -7.81 -8.45 6.60
CA LEU A 54 -8.72 -8.85 7.66
C LEU A 54 -10.08 -8.18 7.38
N GLU A 55 -11.10 -9.00 7.13
CA GLU A 55 -12.44 -8.50 6.81
C GLU A 55 -13.26 -8.22 8.08
N ASN A 56 -13.02 -8.99 9.14
CA ASN A 56 -13.72 -8.85 10.40
C ASN A 56 -12.72 -8.89 11.55
N PHE A 57 -12.64 -7.80 12.30
CA PHE A 57 -11.81 -7.73 13.49
C PHE A 57 -12.29 -6.65 14.47
N ASN A 58 -11.87 -6.81 15.72
CA ASN A 58 -11.95 -5.78 16.74
C ASN A 58 -10.56 -5.65 17.36
N ILE A 59 -9.98 -4.47 17.27
CA ILE A 59 -8.66 -4.18 17.83
C ILE A 59 -8.72 -2.93 18.68
N THR A 60 -7.80 -2.84 19.62
CA THR A 60 -7.59 -1.66 20.43
C THR A 60 -6.12 -1.27 20.41
N GLY A 61 -5.82 -0.07 20.88
CA GLY A 61 -4.44 0.34 20.98
C GLY A 61 -4.29 1.84 21.24
N LYS A 62 -3.10 2.34 20.90
CA LYS A 62 -2.78 3.74 20.98
C LYS A 62 -2.31 4.24 19.64
N ILE A 63 -2.84 5.38 19.21
CA ILE A 63 -2.37 6.09 18.02
C ILE A 63 -1.70 7.39 18.44
N GLY A 64 -0.55 7.69 17.86
CA GLY A 64 0.14 8.97 17.96
C GLY A 64 0.25 9.58 16.57
N VAL A 65 -0.03 10.87 16.48
CA VAL A 65 0.12 11.67 15.27
C VAL A 65 1.07 12.81 15.53
N THR A 66 1.97 13.08 14.61
CA THR A 66 2.87 14.24 14.66
C THR A 66 2.85 14.91 13.28
N THR A 67 2.60 16.21 13.25
CA THR A 67 2.74 17.06 12.07
C THR A 67 4.01 17.89 12.20
N PRO A 68 4.79 18.06 11.13
CA PRO A 68 6.01 18.89 11.18
C PRO A 68 5.67 20.35 11.43
N ALA A 69 6.67 21.11 11.86
CA ALA A 69 6.57 22.55 11.90
C ALA A 69 6.41 23.12 10.49
N ASN A 70 5.66 24.21 10.37
CA ASN A 70 5.55 25.03 9.15
C ASN A 70 5.84 26.49 9.48
N ASP A 71 5.75 27.38 8.49
CA ASP A 71 6.09 28.81 8.64
C ASP A 71 5.23 29.55 9.68
N THR A 72 4.10 28.99 10.07
CA THR A 72 3.13 29.63 10.98
C THR A 72 2.96 28.91 12.31
N ALA A 73 3.39 27.64 12.41
CA ALA A 73 3.21 26.81 13.61
C ALA A 73 4.39 25.86 13.82
N GLY A 74 4.80 25.69 15.06
CA GLY A 74 5.75 24.63 15.44
C GLY A 74 5.18 23.24 15.21
N SER A 75 6.04 22.22 15.33
CA SER A 75 5.61 20.82 15.25
C SER A 75 4.49 20.56 16.27
N GLN A 76 3.42 19.92 15.82
CA GLN A 76 2.28 19.56 16.64
C GLN A 76 2.16 18.05 16.74
N GLY A 77 1.72 17.57 17.88
CA GLY A 77 1.50 16.13 18.07
C GLY A 77 0.45 15.86 19.12
N GLY A 78 -0.10 14.68 19.04
CA GLY A 78 -1.08 14.19 19.99
C GLY A 78 -1.19 12.69 19.96
N SER A 79 -1.87 12.14 20.97
CA SER A 79 -2.13 10.71 21.01
C SER A 79 -3.51 10.41 21.58
N ALA A 80 -4.08 9.31 21.13
CA ALA A 80 -5.35 8.77 21.59
C ALA A 80 -5.26 7.27 21.83
N PHE A 81 -6.09 6.77 22.72
CA PHE A 81 -6.50 5.37 22.69
C PHE A 81 -7.57 5.19 21.62
N TYR A 82 -7.55 4.05 20.95
CA TYR A 82 -8.56 3.74 19.95
C TYR A 82 -9.17 2.36 20.18
N ALA A 83 -10.41 2.24 19.77
CA ALA A 83 -11.09 0.99 19.50
C ALA A 83 -11.56 1.00 18.05
N TRP A 84 -11.25 -0.05 17.29
CA TRP A 84 -11.62 -0.19 15.88
C TRP A 84 -12.32 -1.52 15.65
N GLY A 85 -13.59 -1.45 15.26
CA GLY A 85 -14.34 -2.57 14.72
C GLY A 85 -14.43 -2.50 13.21
N GLN A 86 -14.18 -3.60 12.53
CA GLN A 86 -14.28 -3.75 11.07
C GLN A 86 -15.20 -4.90 10.74
N GLU A 87 -16.08 -4.70 9.76
CA GLU A 87 -16.93 -5.72 9.18
C GLU A 87 -16.97 -5.52 7.65
N ASN A 88 -16.26 -6.38 6.93
CA ASN A 88 -16.03 -6.26 5.48
C ASN A 88 -15.42 -4.88 5.12
N ASP A 89 -16.17 -4.06 4.38
CA ASP A 89 -15.75 -2.71 4.00
C ASP A 89 -16.27 -1.62 4.96
N ARG A 90 -17.05 -1.99 5.97
CA ARG A 90 -17.60 -1.06 6.96
C ARG A 90 -16.75 -1.07 8.22
N PHE A 91 -16.59 0.09 8.82
CA PHE A 91 -15.87 0.19 10.09
C PHE A 91 -16.38 1.31 10.99
N ALA A 92 -16.08 1.17 12.27
CA ALA A 92 -16.22 2.21 13.28
C ALA A 92 -14.93 2.29 14.10
N ILE A 93 -14.41 3.51 14.27
CA ILE A 93 -13.23 3.81 15.09
C ILE A 93 -13.63 4.85 16.13
N GLU A 94 -13.43 4.52 17.39
CA GLU A 94 -13.54 5.46 18.49
C GLU A 94 -12.15 5.89 18.95
N LEU A 95 -11.92 7.18 19.05
CA LEU A 95 -10.69 7.79 19.59
C LEU A 95 -11.01 8.54 20.88
N ILE A 96 -10.24 8.25 21.93
CA ILE A 96 -10.40 8.90 23.25
C ILE A 96 -9.09 9.58 23.64
N GLY A 97 -9.18 10.85 23.98
CA GLY A 97 -8.03 11.65 24.41
C GLY A 97 -7.11 12.09 23.28
N ALA A 98 -7.60 12.05 22.03
CA ALA A 98 -6.82 12.44 20.86
C ALA A 98 -6.59 13.96 20.85
N LEU A 99 -5.34 14.37 20.69
CA LEU A 99 -4.95 15.74 20.34
C LEU A 99 -5.56 16.82 21.26
N GLY A 100 -5.84 16.49 22.52
CA GLY A 100 -6.52 17.40 23.45
C GLY A 100 -7.98 17.67 23.11
N ILE A 101 -8.57 16.81 22.30
CA ILE A 101 -9.95 16.89 21.85
C ILE A 101 -10.65 15.64 22.39
N GLY A 102 -11.64 15.74 23.21
CA GLY A 102 -12.39 14.65 23.80
C GLY A 102 -12.59 13.40 22.92
N LYS A 103 -13.79 12.95 22.79
CA LYS A 103 -14.12 11.77 21.98
C LYS A 103 -14.27 12.13 20.50
N THR A 104 -13.69 11.30 19.62
CA THR A 104 -13.90 11.37 18.17
C THR A 104 -14.33 10.01 17.66
N ASN A 105 -15.41 9.95 16.91
CA ASN A 105 -15.89 8.77 16.21
C ASN A 105 -15.67 8.94 14.72
N ILE A 106 -15.17 7.91 14.06
CA ILE A 106 -15.02 7.85 12.62
C ILE A 106 -15.72 6.57 12.16
N GLU A 107 -16.67 6.70 11.25
CA GLU A 107 -17.46 5.59 10.75
C GLU A 107 -17.45 5.57 9.21
N TYR A 108 -17.47 4.40 8.63
CA TYR A 108 -17.69 4.19 7.20
C TYR A 108 -18.69 3.07 7.01
N ASN A 109 -19.80 3.36 6.34
CA ASN A 109 -20.90 2.41 6.12
C ASN A 109 -20.81 1.67 4.77
N GLY A 110 -19.71 1.83 4.03
CA GLY A 110 -19.53 1.30 2.68
C GLY A 110 -19.87 2.30 1.56
N GLN A 111 -20.44 3.47 1.90
CA GLN A 111 -20.82 4.52 0.93
C GLN A 111 -20.45 5.92 1.42
N THR A 112 -20.56 6.16 2.71
CA THR A 112 -20.32 7.47 3.31
C THR A 112 -19.44 7.30 4.53
N ALA A 113 -18.40 8.12 4.61
CA ALA A 113 -17.56 8.26 5.78
C ALA A 113 -18.04 9.46 6.62
N THR A 114 -18.14 9.28 7.92
CA THR A 114 -18.57 10.30 8.88
C THR A 114 -17.58 10.40 10.03
N LEU A 115 -17.21 11.62 10.40
CA LEU A 115 -16.43 11.92 11.59
C LEU A 115 -17.29 12.82 12.49
N VAL A 116 -17.37 12.45 13.77
CA VAL A 116 -18.04 13.26 14.80
C VAL A 116 -17.04 13.53 15.91
N SER A 117 -16.77 14.79 16.18
CA SER A 117 -15.93 15.20 17.30
C SER A 117 -16.46 16.47 17.98
N GLU A 118 -16.12 16.65 19.24
CA GLU A 118 -16.51 17.85 20.01
C GLU A 118 -15.89 19.12 19.40
N LYS A 119 -14.73 19.02 18.77
CA LYS A 119 -14.01 20.19 18.22
C LYS A 119 -14.50 20.60 16.84
N THR A 120 -14.72 19.63 15.94
CA THR A 120 -15.03 19.91 14.54
C THR A 120 -16.51 19.74 14.23
N GLY A 121 -17.31 19.24 15.18
CA GLY A 121 -18.68 18.82 14.90
C GLY A 121 -18.69 17.58 14.01
N THR A 122 -19.68 17.53 13.10
CA THR A 122 -19.85 16.43 12.14
C THR A 122 -19.27 16.79 10.78
N LEU A 123 -18.39 15.94 10.26
CA LEU A 123 -17.88 16.01 8.89
C LEU A 123 -18.30 14.74 8.14
N THR A 124 -18.59 14.87 6.85
CA THR A 124 -18.91 13.74 5.97
C THR A 124 -18.14 13.80 4.67
N ALA A 125 -17.93 12.64 4.07
CA ALA A 125 -17.31 12.48 2.75
C ALA A 125 -17.76 11.15 2.12
N ASP A 126 -17.53 10.99 0.83
CA ASP A 126 -17.89 9.76 0.10
C ASP A 126 -16.90 8.61 0.43
N ASP A 127 -15.69 8.93 0.87
CA ASP A 127 -14.67 7.96 1.25
C ASP A 127 -13.89 8.41 2.48
N PRO A 128 -13.26 7.45 3.21
CA PRO A 128 -12.53 7.73 4.45
C PRO A 128 -11.28 8.60 4.27
N GLU A 129 -10.57 8.48 3.16
CA GLU A 129 -9.36 9.28 2.85
C GLU A 129 -9.72 10.75 2.66
N THR A 130 -10.79 11.03 1.93
CA THR A 130 -11.32 12.38 1.75
C THR A 130 -11.84 12.96 3.06
N LEU A 131 -12.48 12.15 3.89
CA LEU A 131 -12.91 12.56 5.23
C LEU A 131 -11.72 12.98 6.08
N LEU A 132 -10.66 12.16 6.15
CA LEU A 132 -9.46 12.48 6.90
C LEU A 132 -8.77 13.74 6.37
N GLN A 133 -8.72 13.90 5.04
CA GLN A 133 -8.15 15.12 4.45
C GLN A 133 -8.93 16.37 4.86
N LYS A 134 -10.26 16.32 4.90
CA LYS A 134 -11.10 17.43 5.40
C LYS A 134 -10.83 17.72 6.89
N ALA A 135 -10.64 16.69 7.69
CA ALA A 135 -10.46 16.81 9.13
C ALA A 135 -9.06 17.25 9.55
N THR A 136 -8.02 16.82 8.82
CA THR A 136 -6.61 16.95 9.24
C THR A 136 -5.76 17.79 8.29
N GLY A 137 -6.22 18.03 7.07
CA GLY A 137 -5.48 18.68 6.01
C GLY A 137 -4.57 17.76 5.18
N TRP A 138 -4.45 16.47 5.52
CA TRP A 138 -3.64 15.50 4.79
C TRP A 138 -4.36 14.16 4.59
N LYS A 139 -4.02 13.45 3.52
CA LYS A 139 -4.58 12.12 3.23
C LYS A 139 -3.80 11.03 3.94
N ALA A 140 -4.51 10.10 4.57
CA ALA A 140 -3.94 8.85 5.09
C ALA A 140 -4.66 7.65 4.44
N PRO A 141 -3.95 6.57 4.10
CA PRO A 141 -4.54 5.41 3.41
C PRO A 141 -5.29 4.51 4.41
N ILE A 142 -6.35 5.05 5.03
CA ILE A 142 -7.08 4.36 6.09
C ILE A 142 -7.77 3.09 5.58
N SER A 143 -8.28 3.07 4.37
CA SER A 143 -8.87 1.89 3.74
C SER A 143 -7.86 0.76 3.47
N GLN A 144 -6.56 1.07 3.47
CA GLN A 144 -5.50 0.10 3.30
C GLN A 144 -5.01 -0.51 4.63
N LEU A 145 -5.33 0.15 5.76
CA LEU A 145 -4.90 -0.32 7.09
C LEU A 145 -5.33 -1.75 7.42
N PRO A 146 -6.50 -2.29 7.02
CA PRO A 146 -6.86 -3.70 7.25
C PRO A 146 -5.85 -4.71 6.67
N TYR A 147 -5.19 -4.39 5.56
CA TYR A 147 -4.09 -5.20 5.02
C TYR A 147 -2.85 -5.09 5.93
N TRP A 148 -2.47 -3.89 6.30
CA TRP A 148 -1.31 -3.63 7.15
C TRP A 148 -1.45 -4.22 8.55
N ILE A 149 -2.65 -4.14 9.13
CA ILE A 149 -2.98 -4.77 10.42
C ILE A 149 -2.87 -6.30 10.33
N SER A 150 -3.13 -6.88 9.15
CA SER A 150 -2.93 -8.31 8.90
C SER A 150 -1.48 -8.70 8.59
N GLY A 151 -0.55 -7.75 8.60
CA GLY A 151 0.85 -7.99 8.24
C GLY A 151 1.07 -8.27 6.75
N ARG A 152 0.21 -7.76 5.89
CA ARG A 152 0.23 -7.96 4.44
C ARG A 152 0.30 -6.65 3.68
N PRO A 153 0.93 -6.62 2.51
CA PRO A 153 0.89 -5.43 1.66
C PRO A 153 -0.54 -5.21 1.12
N ALA A 154 -0.97 -3.97 1.03
CA ALA A 154 -2.20 -3.61 0.35
C ALA A 154 -2.04 -3.72 -1.18
N PRO A 155 -3.12 -3.89 -1.96
CA PRO A 155 -3.04 -3.98 -3.43
C PRO A 155 -2.40 -2.77 -4.10
N SER A 156 -2.54 -1.58 -3.50
CA SER A 156 -1.94 -0.33 -3.97
C SER A 156 -0.54 -0.07 -3.43
N ASP A 157 0.02 -0.97 -2.62
CA ASP A 157 1.36 -0.81 -2.08
C ASP A 157 2.43 -1.03 -3.16
N SER A 158 3.50 -0.27 -3.06
CA SER A 158 4.74 -0.46 -3.80
C SER A 158 5.88 -0.85 -2.86
N ALA A 159 6.89 -1.53 -3.40
CA ALA A 159 8.11 -1.91 -2.69
C ALA A 159 7.88 -2.62 -1.32
N PRO A 160 6.97 -3.59 -1.22
CA PRO A 160 6.81 -4.34 0.02
C PRO A 160 8.07 -5.14 0.32
N GLN A 161 8.49 -5.11 1.59
CA GLN A 161 9.61 -5.93 2.08
C GLN A 161 9.10 -6.89 3.13
N LEU A 162 9.51 -8.14 3.03
CA LEU A 162 9.15 -9.21 3.93
C LEU A 162 10.38 -9.71 4.68
N ASP A 163 10.19 -10.17 5.90
CA ASP A 163 11.23 -10.88 6.63
C ASP A 163 11.30 -12.37 6.23
N ALA A 164 12.22 -13.12 6.87
CA ALA A 164 12.40 -14.55 6.63
C ALA A 164 11.16 -15.41 6.99
N GLN A 165 10.23 -14.86 7.76
CA GLN A 165 8.96 -15.48 8.14
C GLN A 165 7.79 -15.03 7.24
N ASN A 166 8.06 -14.35 6.13
CA ASN A 166 7.07 -13.75 5.22
C ASN A 166 6.15 -12.72 5.89
N ARG A 167 6.63 -12.01 6.93
CA ARG A 167 5.90 -10.93 7.57
C ARG A 167 6.31 -9.59 6.94
N LEU A 168 5.34 -8.72 6.72
CA LEU A 168 5.59 -7.40 6.14
C LEU A 168 6.41 -6.52 7.11
N ILE A 169 7.61 -6.11 6.74
CA ILE A 169 8.47 -5.23 7.56
C ILE A 169 8.49 -3.79 7.08
N SER A 170 8.25 -3.56 5.80
CA SER A 170 8.02 -2.21 5.27
C SER A 170 7.17 -2.24 4.00
N SER A 171 6.49 -1.14 3.71
CA SER A 171 5.73 -0.93 2.48
C SER A 171 5.59 0.56 2.17
N VAL A 172 5.24 0.89 0.94
CA VAL A 172 4.96 2.25 0.50
C VAL A 172 3.57 2.29 -0.13
N ASN A 173 2.74 3.22 0.32
CA ASN A 173 1.41 3.48 -0.23
C ASN A 173 1.28 4.97 -0.56
N GLY A 174 1.31 5.31 -1.85
CA GLY A 174 1.37 6.71 -2.27
C GLY A 174 2.54 7.46 -1.63
N GLU A 175 2.24 8.50 -0.88
CA GLU A 175 3.24 9.31 -0.16
C GLU A 175 3.66 8.73 1.20
N TRP A 176 3.05 7.62 1.62
CA TRP A 176 3.28 7.03 2.93
C TRP A 176 4.26 5.86 2.86
N ARG A 177 5.28 5.92 3.71
CA ARG A 177 6.18 4.79 4.00
C ARG A 177 5.85 4.23 5.36
N ALA A 178 5.46 2.96 5.40
CA ALA A 178 5.13 2.24 6.61
C ALA A 178 6.25 1.26 7.00
N SER A 179 6.42 1.05 8.29
CA SER A 179 7.25 0.02 8.90
C SER A 179 6.46 -0.72 9.97
N PHE A 180 6.73 -2.01 10.11
CA PHE A 180 5.96 -2.94 10.93
C PHE A 180 6.85 -3.60 11.96
N THR A 181 6.36 -3.73 13.17
CA THR A 181 7.05 -4.42 14.27
C THR A 181 6.15 -5.54 14.80
N TYR A 182 6.76 -6.63 15.14
CA TYR A 182 6.10 -7.85 15.65
C TYR A 182 6.63 -8.19 17.04
N LYS A 183 5.77 -8.77 17.87
CA LYS A 183 6.18 -9.28 19.18
C LYS A 183 6.59 -10.74 19.05
N GLY A 184 7.88 -11.01 19.17
CA GLY A 184 8.40 -12.38 19.01
C GLY A 184 8.05 -12.99 17.64
N ASN A 185 7.39 -14.14 17.68
CA ASN A 185 6.99 -14.90 16.49
C ASN A 185 5.54 -14.64 16.05
N ASP A 186 4.90 -13.59 16.56
CA ASP A 186 3.53 -13.26 16.18
C ASP A 186 3.44 -13.02 14.67
N LYS A 187 2.33 -13.46 14.07
CA LYS A 187 2.08 -13.27 12.64
C LYS A 187 1.48 -11.91 12.33
N LEU A 188 0.85 -11.27 13.30
CA LEU A 188 0.24 -9.96 13.18
C LEU A 188 1.14 -8.89 13.79
N PRO A 189 1.28 -7.70 13.18
CA PRO A 189 2.11 -6.64 13.73
C PRO A 189 1.46 -6.07 14.99
N ASN A 190 2.27 -5.83 16.00
CA ASN A 190 1.84 -5.12 17.20
C ASN A 190 2.08 -3.60 17.13
N LYS A 191 2.77 -3.14 16.08
CA LYS A 191 3.02 -1.72 15.85
C LYS A 191 3.21 -1.43 14.37
N ILE A 192 2.58 -0.36 13.91
CA ILE A 192 2.77 0.24 12.58
C ILE A 192 3.27 1.67 12.79
N SER A 193 4.33 2.05 12.08
CA SER A 193 4.82 3.43 12.05
C SER A 193 4.86 3.88 10.59
N ALA A 194 4.10 4.92 10.26
CA ALA A 194 4.02 5.46 8.91
C ALA A 194 4.46 6.91 8.88
N VAL A 195 5.24 7.28 7.86
CA VAL A 195 5.72 8.65 7.63
C VAL A 195 5.34 9.06 6.22
N GLN A 196 4.70 10.20 6.10
CA GLN A 196 4.37 10.84 4.83
C GLN A 196 5.56 11.62 4.28
N SER A 197 5.65 11.78 2.98
CA SER A 197 6.72 12.55 2.31
C SER A 197 6.84 13.99 2.83
N GLN A 198 5.74 14.60 3.29
CA GLN A 198 5.69 15.94 3.88
C GLN A 198 6.05 15.97 5.38
N GLY A 199 6.42 14.82 5.98
CA GLY A 199 6.87 14.72 7.35
C GLY A 199 5.78 14.41 8.38
N ASN A 200 4.51 14.29 7.98
CA ASN A 200 3.47 13.79 8.89
C ASN A 200 3.81 12.36 9.30
N LYS A 201 3.66 12.07 10.60
CA LYS A 201 3.98 10.77 11.16
C LYS A 201 2.80 10.23 11.96
N VAL A 202 2.50 8.97 11.73
CA VAL A 202 1.50 8.21 12.50
C VAL A 202 2.17 6.97 13.09
N VAL A 203 1.97 6.74 14.37
CA VAL A 203 2.41 5.53 15.06
C VAL A 203 1.20 4.90 15.72
N MET A 204 0.95 3.64 15.40
CA MET A 204 -0.17 2.87 15.90
C MET A 204 0.35 1.62 16.62
N THR A 205 0.02 1.44 17.90
CA THR A 205 0.20 0.16 18.60
C THR A 205 -1.10 -0.62 18.53
N ILE A 206 -1.02 -1.94 18.44
CA ILE A 206 -2.16 -2.79 18.13
C ILE A 206 -2.22 -3.92 19.17
N ASN A 207 -3.38 -4.09 19.77
CA ASN A 207 -3.77 -5.25 20.55
C ASN A 207 -4.86 -5.97 19.77
N HIS A 208 -4.52 -7.17 19.31
CA HIS A 208 -5.41 -8.06 18.59
C HIS A 208 -6.28 -8.90 19.53
#